data_4f6c23b94b0263287cedbc3886994d66
#
_entry.id   4f6c23b94b0263287cedbc3886994d66
#
_cell.length_a   1.000
_cell.length_b   1.000
_cell.length_c   1.000
_cell.angle_alpha   90.00
_cell.angle_beta   90.00
_cell.angle_gamma   90.00
#
_symmetry.space_group_name_H-M   'P 1'
#
loop_
_entity.id
_entity.type
_entity.pdbx_description
1 polymer ?
#
loop_
_entity_poly.entity_id
_entity_poly.type
_entity_poly.pdbx_seq_one_letter_code
_entity_poly.pdbx_strand_id
1 'polypeptide(L)'
;MEPLPVLDRGYAHPELLAETDWLAGRLAEPMLRIVDARHPDQYAAAHIPGAVNLNGFGGIPRAANGDMASPDVFASLAGDLGISNDTTVVVYDDPSQTMGMVAWTFLYYGHLDVRILDGGLAKWSRENRPVSTETPDYPHAGFVPKPQEAIYCSLDQARVAVGQPKTVFWDTRSLEEFQGTRAGFGPPIRMGRIPGGVHLEWSELFEEDAKTLKPAKELHALLASHGIAPEYEIDTY
;
A
#
# COMPACT_ATOMS: atom_id res chain seq x y z
N MET A 1 -20.67 5.71 13.74
CA MET A 1 -20.06 5.02 14.92
C MET A 1 -18.56 5.10 14.74
N GLU A 2 -17.79 5.40 15.78
CA GLU A 2 -16.33 5.34 15.66
C GLU A 2 -15.90 3.88 15.43
N PRO A 3 -14.91 3.66 14.53
CA PRO A 3 -14.37 2.33 14.30
C PRO A 3 -13.69 1.78 15.56
N LEU A 4 -13.71 0.47 15.75
CA LEU A 4 -12.95 -0.19 16.82
C LEU A 4 -11.44 0.09 16.64
N PRO A 5 -10.67 0.14 17.73
CA PRO A 5 -9.21 0.18 17.65
C PRO A 5 -8.65 -0.99 16.82
N VAL A 6 -7.53 -0.78 16.12
CA VAL A 6 -6.90 -1.79 15.26
C VAL A 6 -6.67 -3.11 16.00
N LEU A 7 -6.23 -3.06 17.25
CA LEU A 7 -5.98 -4.26 18.07
C LEU A 7 -7.24 -5.07 18.39
N ASP A 8 -8.42 -4.45 18.33
CA ASP A 8 -9.70 -5.09 18.67
C ASP A 8 -10.45 -5.60 17.42
N ARG A 9 -9.90 -5.37 16.19
CA ARG A 9 -10.51 -5.82 14.93
C ARG A 9 -10.15 -7.24 14.52
N GLY A 10 -9.29 -7.92 15.28
CA GLY A 10 -8.98 -9.35 15.11
C GLY A 10 -8.02 -9.67 13.96
N TYR A 11 -7.22 -8.73 13.50
CA TYR A 11 -6.20 -8.97 12.47
C TYR A 11 -5.09 -9.89 12.98
N ALA A 12 -4.56 -10.74 12.09
CA ALA A 12 -3.41 -11.59 12.39
C ALA A 12 -2.12 -10.76 12.58
N HIS A 13 -2.00 -9.64 11.86
CA HIS A 13 -0.85 -8.73 11.84
C HIS A 13 -1.28 -7.28 12.07
N PRO A 14 -1.81 -6.94 13.27
CA PRO A 14 -2.25 -5.57 13.56
C PRO A 14 -1.11 -4.55 13.54
N GLU A 15 0.14 -5.01 13.71
CA GLU A 15 1.36 -4.19 13.61
C GLU A 15 1.60 -3.56 12.23
N LEU A 16 0.97 -4.07 11.18
CA LEU A 16 1.01 -3.47 9.84
C LEU A 16 0.12 -2.24 9.70
N LEU A 17 -0.67 -1.92 10.71
CA LEU A 17 -1.52 -0.74 10.76
C LEU A 17 -1.08 0.21 11.87
N ALA A 18 -1.22 1.50 11.62
CA ALA A 18 -1.00 2.55 12.62
C ALA A 18 -2.30 3.34 12.84
N GLU A 19 -2.65 3.55 14.10
CA GLU A 19 -3.72 4.48 14.47
C GLU A 19 -3.26 5.92 14.35
N THR A 20 -4.18 6.83 14.06
CA THR A 20 -3.90 8.27 14.00
C THR A 20 -3.42 8.83 15.35
N ASP A 21 -3.94 8.34 16.48
CA ASP A 21 -3.47 8.69 17.83
C ASP A 21 -2.04 8.23 18.08
N TRP A 22 -1.74 6.99 17.67
CA TRP A 22 -0.39 6.43 17.80
C TRP A 22 0.63 7.27 17.03
N LEU A 23 0.29 7.66 15.78
CA LEU A 23 1.17 8.50 14.95
C LEU A 23 1.30 9.92 15.50
N ALA A 24 0.19 10.54 15.93
CA ALA A 24 0.19 11.91 16.47
C ALA A 24 1.11 12.07 17.68
N GLY A 25 1.18 11.03 18.53
CA GLY A 25 2.09 11.02 19.69
C GLY A 25 3.57 10.85 19.33
N ARG A 26 3.91 10.62 18.06
CA ARG A 26 5.26 10.23 17.61
C ARG A 26 5.86 11.10 16.50
N LEU A 27 5.21 12.18 16.09
CA LEU A 27 5.68 13.04 15.00
C LEU A 27 7.11 13.57 15.20
N ALA A 28 7.59 13.68 16.42
CA ALA A 28 8.93 14.15 16.76
C ALA A 28 9.97 13.02 16.91
N GLU A 29 9.60 11.76 16.69
CA GLU A 29 10.53 10.64 16.83
C GLU A 29 11.54 10.63 15.68
N PRO A 30 12.85 10.66 15.92
CA PRO A 30 13.87 10.80 14.88
C PRO A 30 13.97 9.58 13.95
N MET A 31 13.57 8.40 14.44
CA MET A 31 13.56 7.14 13.68
C MET A 31 12.19 6.82 13.06
N LEU A 32 11.27 7.78 13.02
CA LEU A 32 10.01 7.67 12.30
C LEU A 32 10.11 8.41 10.97
N ARG A 33 9.62 7.79 9.89
CA ARG A 33 9.39 8.44 8.59
C ARG A 33 7.95 8.23 8.19
N ILE A 34 7.30 9.33 7.87
CA ILE A 34 5.94 9.36 7.36
C ILE A 34 6.03 9.53 5.86
N VAL A 35 5.40 8.63 5.11
CA VAL A 35 5.43 8.64 3.64
C VAL A 35 4.04 8.92 3.10
N ASP A 36 3.89 10.05 2.45
CA ASP A 36 2.68 10.43 1.71
C ASP A 36 2.73 9.80 0.31
N ALA A 37 1.82 8.86 0.05
CA ALA A 37 1.77 8.13 -1.22
C ALA A 37 0.95 8.84 -2.31
N ARG A 38 0.37 10.00 -2.02
CA ARG A 38 -0.46 10.79 -2.94
C ARG A 38 0.38 11.49 -4.02
N HIS A 39 -0.34 12.03 -5.02
CA HIS A 39 0.27 12.87 -6.05
C HIS A 39 1.02 14.08 -5.42
N PRO A 40 2.18 14.51 -5.99
CA PRO A 40 2.97 15.62 -5.45
C PRO A 40 2.19 16.93 -5.24
N ASP A 41 1.22 17.25 -6.10
CA ASP A 41 0.40 18.45 -5.94
C ASP A 41 -0.51 18.38 -4.70
N GLN A 42 -1.01 17.17 -4.37
CA GLN A 42 -1.82 16.95 -3.16
C GLN A 42 -0.94 17.03 -1.90
N TYR A 43 0.26 16.46 -1.95
CA TYR A 43 1.25 16.60 -0.90
C TYR A 43 1.64 18.06 -0.66
N ALA A 44 1.93 18.81 -1.72
CA ALA A 44 2.31 20.23 -1.63
C ALA A 44 1.18 21.09 -1.06
N ALA A 45 -0.08 20.74 -1.32
CA ALA A 45 -1.24 21.46 -0.80
C ALA A 45 -1.41 21.30 0.72
N ALA A 46 -1.28 20.08 1.23
CA ALA A 46 -1.32 19.77 2.67
C ALA A 46 -0.88 18.32 2.91
N HIS A 47 -0.06 18.08 3.92
CA HIS A 47 0.39 16.75 4.33
C HIS A 47 0.55 16.66 5.86
N ILE A 48 0.71 15.46 6.40
CA ILE A 48 1.01 15.25 7.83
C ILE A 48 2.39 15.84 8.12
N PRO A 49 2.57 16.63 9.20
CA PRO A 49 3.87 17.25 9.50
C PRO A 49 5.01 16.24 9.55
N GLY A 50 6.13 16.56 8.88
CA GLY A 50 7.28 15.66 8.77
C GLY A 50 7.15 14.56 7.72
N ALA A 51 6.07 14.51 6.96
CA ALA A 51 5.93 13.54 5.87
C ALA A 51 6.83 13.89 4.67
N VAL A 52 7.42 12.88 4.05
CA VAL A 52 8.04 12.92 2.73
C VAL A 52 7.08 12.39 1.68
N ASN A 53 7.23 12.80 0.41
CA ASN A 53 6.36 12.31 -0.66
C ASN A 53 7.01 11.18 -1.46
N LEU A 54 6.30 10.07 -1.60
CA LEU A 54 6.61 8.99 -2.54
C LEU A 54 5.33 8.61 -3.29
N ASN A 55 5.08 9.28 -4.41
CA ASN A 55 3.90 9.01 -5.23
C ASN A 55 3.79 7.53 -5.64
N GLY A 56 2.74 6.85 -5.19
CA GLY A 56 2.55 5.42 -5.45
C GLY A 56 2.45 5.07 -6.94
N PHE A 57 1.89 5.95 -7.78
CA PHE A 57 1.73 5.69 -9.23
C PHE A 57 2.94 6.07 -10.09
N GLY A 58 3.86 6.88 -9.61
CA GLY A 58 4.97 7.36 -10.45
C GLY A 58 6.29 7.50 -9.72
N GLY A 59 6.30 7.41 -8.40
CA GLY A 59 7.51 7.54 -7.59
C GLY A 59 8.22 6.22 -7.31
N ILE A 60 7.52 5.07 -7.45
CA ILE A 60 8.11 3.74 -7.25
C ILE A 60 8.88 3.35 -8.52
N PRO A 61 10.20 3.19 -8.43
CA PRO A 61 11.01 2.84 -9.59
C PRO A 61 10.71 1.42 -10.07
N ARG A 62 10.69 1.23 -11.40
CA ARG A 62 10.51 -0.04 -12.07
C ARG A 62 11.64 -0.29 -13.07
N ALA A 63 11.93 -1.55 -13.32
CA ALA A 63 12.79 -1.95 -14.43
C ALA A 63 12.11 -1.68 -15.77
N ALA A 64 12.89 -1.63 -16.86
CA ALA A 64 12.36 -1.33 -18.21
C ALA A 64 11.28 -2.32 -18.70
N ASN A 65 11.28 -3.54 -18.19
CA ASN A 65 10.27 -4.57 -18.50
C ASN A 65 9.04 -4.49 -17.57
N GLY A 66 8.98 -3.53 -16.65
CA GLY A 66 7.89 -3.33 -15.68
C GLY A 66 8.07 -4.08 -14.35
N ASP A 67 9.08 -4.94 -14.23
CA ASP A 67 9.41 -5.62 -12.98
C ASP A 67 9.91 -4.64 -11.90
N MET A 68 10.16 -5.16 -10.70
CA MET A 68 10.75 -4.39 -9.62
C MET A 68 12.14 -3.87 -10.03
N ALA A 69 12.49 -2.65 -9.64
CA ALA A 69 13.81 -2.07 -9.90
C ALA A 69 14.93 -2.88 -9.21
N SER A 70 16.18 -2.66 -9.61
CA SER A 70 17.29 -3.29 -8.91
C SER A 70 17.34 -2.82 -7.44
N PRO A 71 17.84 -3.68 -6.52
CA PRO A 71 17.95 -3.34 -5.10
C PRO A 71 18.67 -2.01 -4.84
N ASP A 72 19.74 -1.72 -5.59
CA ASP A 72 20.51 -0.48 -5.43
C ASP A 72 19.69 0.78 -5.77
N VAL A 73 18.81 0.70 -6.76
CA VAL A 73 17.92 1.83 -7.12
C VAL A 73 16.93 2.10 -5.98
N PHE A 74 16.36 1.07 -5.39
CA PHE A 74 15.47 1.24 -4.24
C PHE A 74 16.25 1.70 -2.99
N ALA A 75 17.47 1.20 -2.77
CA ALA A 75 18.33 1.65 -1.68
C ALA A 75 18.59 3.17 -1.73
N SER A 76 18.90 3.68 -2.93
CA SER A 76 19.09 5.12 -3.13
C SER A 76 17.81 5.89 -2.83
N LEU A 77 16.67 5.45 -3.36
CA LEU A 77 15.37 6.08 -3.11
C LEU A 77 15.03 6.13 -1.60
N ALA A 78 15.15 5.00 -0.91
CA ALA A 78 14.88 4.94 0.52
C ALA A 78 15.83 5.85 1.32
N GLY A 79 17.11 5.83 0.96
CA GLY A 79 18.13 6.70 1.56
C GLY A 79 17.82 8.18 1.37
N ASP A 80 17.39 8.61 0.19
CA ASP A 80 17.02 10.00 -0.12
C ASP A 80 15.78 10.45 0.67
N LEU A 81 14.90 9.52 1.05
CA LEU A 81 13.77 9.77 1.96
C LEU A 81 14.19 9.75 3.44
N GLY A 82 15.46 9.57 3.74
CA GLY A 82 15.98 9.45 5.11
C GLY A 82 15.57 8.16 5.81
N ILE A 83 15.34 7.07 5.04
CA ILE A 83 14.89 5.76 5.54
C ILE A 83 16.07 4.79 5.56
N SER A 84 16.41 4.27 6.75
CA SER A 84 17.34 3.16 6.96
C SER A 84 16.57 1.88 7.32
N ASN A 85 17.29 0.75 7.48
CA ASN A 85 16.63 -0.48 7.91
C ASN A 85 16.05 -0.44 9.34
N ASP A 86 16.49 0.50 10.17
CA ASP A 86 16.02 0.67 11.55
C ASP A 86 14.93 1.75 11.70
N THR A 87 14.52 2.36 10.59
CA THR A 87 13.50 3.40 10.57
C THR A 87 12.10 2.78 10.61
N THR A 88 11.22 3.22 11.50
CA THR A 88 9.79 2.91 11.40
C THR A 88 9.18 3.74 10.28
N VAL A 89 8.56 3.09 9.31
CA VAL A 89 7.89 3.75 8.17
C VAL A 89 6.37 3.71 8.35
N VAL A 90 5.71 4.85 8.23
CA VAL A 90 4.25 4.94 8.19
C VAL A 90 3.82 5.52 6.85
N VAL A 91 3.12 4.73 6.06
CA VAL A 91 2.62 5.13 4.74
C VAL A 91 1.16 5.54 4.84
N TYR A 92 0.79 6.62 4.20
CA TYR A 92 -0.62 7.02 4.07
C TYR A 92 -0.93 7.58 2.69
N ASP A 93 -2.22 7.62 2.39
CA ASP A 93 -2.79 8.43 1.29
C ASP A 93 -4.13 9.05 1.72
N ASP A 94 -4.88 9.58 0.76
CA ASP A 94 -6.26 10.00 0.95
C ASP A 94 -7.12 8.91 0.25
N PRO A 95 -7.86 8.08 0.95
CA PRO A 95 -7.96 6.65 0.72
C PRO A 95 -7.94 6.24 -0.75
N SER A 96 -6.84 5.66 -1.12
CA SER A 96 -6.60 5.05 -2.41
C SER A 96 -5.74 3.80 -2.23
N GLN A 97 -5.50 3.10 -3.32
CA GLN A 97 -4.64 1.90 -3.32
C GLN A 97 -3.15 2.22 -3.22
N THR A 98 -2.74 3.49 -3.34
CA THR A 98 -1.32 3.87 -3.44
C THR A 98 -0.54 3.61 -2.17
N MET A 99 -1.15 3.78 -0.99
CA MET A 99 -0.50 3.44 0.28
C MET A 99 -0.14 1.94 0.36
N GLY A 100 -1.03 1.07 -0.12
CA GLY A 100 -0.77 -0.37 -0.18
C GLY A 100 0.39 -0.70 -1.11
N MET A 101 0.46 -0.08 -2.29
CA MET A 101 1.57 -0.25 -3.24
C MET A 101 2.91 0.19 -2.66
N VAL A 102 2.95 1.34 -1.99
CA VAL A 102 4.18 1.85 -1.36
C VAL A 102 4.59 0.96 -0.18
N ALA A 103 3.67 0.62 0.73
CA ALA A 103 3.97 -0.23 1.87
C ALA A 103 4.46 -1.62 1.43
N TRP A 104 3.77 -2.24 0.45
CA TRP A 104 4.19 -3.52 -0.13
C TRP A 104 5.59 -3.43 -0.77
N THR A 105 5.92 -2.32 -1.42
CA THR A 105 7.25 -2.13 -2.02
C THR A 105 8.35 -2.15 -0.95
N PHE A 106 8.15 -1.50 0.20
CA PHE A 106 9.07 -1.59 1.33
C PHE A 106 9.20 -3.04 1.85
N LEU A 107 8.07 -3.75 2.02
CA LEU A 107 8.08 -5.17 2.42
C LEU A 107 8.85 -6.04 1.41
N TYR A 108 8.63 -5.82 0.11
CA TYR A 108 9.37 -6.54 -0.94
C TYR A 108 10.87 -6.36 -0.80
N TYR A 109 11.37 -5.15 -0.54
CA TYR A 109 12.80 -4.91 -0.32
C TYR A 109 13.28 -5.24 1.10
N GLY A 110 12.46 -5.92 1.90
CA GLY A 110 12.84 -6.48 3.20
C GLY A 110 12.79 -5.50 4.35
N HIS A 111 12.09 -4.36 4.19
CA HIS A 111 11.82 -3.44 5.28
C HIS A 111 10.54 -3.85 6.01
N LEU A 112 10.69 -4.46 7.20
CA LEU A 112 9.55 -5.08 7.88
C LEU A 112 8.80 -4.13 8.84
N ASP A 113 9.43 -3.06 9.34
CA ASP A 113 8.76 -2.06 10.19
C ASP A 113 8.09 -0.97 9.34
N VAL A 114 7.17 -1.41 8.47
CA VAL A 114 6.33 -0.54 7.66
C VAL A 114 4.86 -0.72 8.06
N ARG A 115 4.14 0.39 8.21
CA ARG A 115 2.74 0.43 8.63
C ARG A 115 1.93 1.29 7.68
N ILE A 116 0.67 0.97 7.54
CA ILE A 116 -0.32 1.80 6.84
C ILE A 116 -1.09 2.59 7.89
N LEU A 117 -1.22 3.91 7.70
CA LEU A 117 -2.05 4.75 8.55
C LEU A 117 -3.53 4.44 8.29
N ASP A 118 -4.19 3.82 9.25
CA ASP A 118 -5.59 3.41 9.15
C ASP A 118 -6.53 4.62 9.09
N GLY A 119 -7.25 4.74 7.97
CA GLY A 119 -8.09 5.89 7.65
C GLY A 119 -7.37 7.05 6.95
N GLY A 120 -6.05 6.98 6.76
CA GLY A 120 -5.25 7.93 5.97
C GLY A 120 -5.40 9.38 6.39
N LEU A 121 -5.14 10.30 5.46
CA LEU A 121 -5.27 11.75 5.69
C LEU A 121 -6.72 12.15 5.95
N ALA A 122 -7.70 11.44 5.39
CA ALA A 122 -9.11 11.74 5.61
C ALA A 122 -9.50 11.61 7.09
N LYS A 123 -9.09 10.53 7.76
CA LYS A 123 -9.32 10.34 9.20
C LYS A 123 -8.52 11.36 10.03
N TRP A 124 -7.24 11.56 9.70
CA TRP A 124 -6.36 12.54 10.33
C TRP A 124 -6.99 13.95 10.35
N SER A 125 -7.51 14.39 9.20
CA SER A 125 -8.14 15.71 9.04
C SER A 125 -9.49 15.81 9.76
N ARG A 126 -10.31 14.75 9.76
CA ARG A 126 -11.58 14.73 10.53
C ARG A 126 -11.38 14.86 12.04
N GLU A 127 -10.26 14.35 12.52
CA GLU A 127 -9.84 14.47 13.93
C GLU A 127 -9.22 15.85 14.23
N ASN A 128 -9.24 16.79 13.27
CA ASN A 128 -8.67 18.14 13.38
C ASN A 128 -7.19 18.13 13.77
N ARG A 129 -6.44 17.13 13.31
CA ARG A 129 -5.00 17.04 13.57
C ARG A 129 -4.22 17.98 12.66
N PRO A 130 -3.00 18.39 13.07
CA PRO A 130 -2.22 19.36 12.30
C PRO A 130 -1.83 18.82 10.93
N VAL A 131 -1.81 19.74 9.95
CA VAL A 131 -1.23 19.53 8.62
C VAL A 131 -0.18 20.58 8.35
N SER A 132 0.73 20.32 7.40
CA SER A 132 1.82 21.19 6.98
C SER A 132 1.90 21.28 5.47
N THR A 133 2.61 22.28 4.99
CA THR A 133 3.09 22.41 3.60
C THR A 133 4.62 22.44 3.55
N GLU A 134 5.29 22.29 4.71
CA GLU A 134 6.74 22.33 4.83
C GLU A 134 7.34 20.99 4.46
N THR A 135 8.13 20.91 3.39
CA THR A 135 8.87 19.71 3.02
C THR A 135 10.05 19.51 3.98
N PRO A 136 10.10 18.39 4.71
CA PRO A 136 11.22 18.11 5.59
C PRO A 136 12.49 17.80 4.79
N ASP A 137 13.64 18.16 5.35
CA ASP A 137 14.96 17.81 4.84
C ASP A 137 15.61 16.78 5.77
N TYR A 138 15.56 15.51 5.38
CA TYR A 138 16.20 14.44 6.13
C TYR A 138 17.56 14.11 5.53
N PRO A 139 18.61 13.91 6.34
CA PRO A 139 19.89 13.41 5.86
C PRO A 139 19.72 12.09 5.13
N HIS A 140 20.49 11.89 4.05
CA HIS A 140 20.52 10.61 3.35
C HIS A 140 20.88 9.48 4.32
N ALA A 141 20.09 8.40 4.32
CA ALA A 141 20.27 7.25 5.19
C ALA A 141 20.75 6.02 4.41
N GLY A 142 21.50 5.16 5.08
CA GLY A 142 21.90 3.87 4.49
C GLY A 142 20.77 2.85 4.58
N PHE A 143 20.31 2.35 3.44
CA PHE A 143 19.33 1.26 3.35
C PHE A 143 19.97 0.05 2.67
N VAL A 144 19.83 -1.14 3.26
CA VAL A 144 20.33 -2.41 2.71
C VAL A 144 19.14 -3.28 2.31
N PRO A 145 18.78 -3.34 1.02
CA PRO A 145 17.66 -4.14 0.54
C PRO A 145 17.89 -5.64 0.70
N LYS A 146 16.79 -6.35 1.00
CA LYS A 146 16.75 -7.82 1.04
C LYS A 146 15.47 -8.28 0.34
N PRO A 147 15.44 -8.35 -1.01
CA PRO A 147 14.24 -8.68 -1.76
C PRO A 147 13.57 -9.97 -1.28
N GLN A 148 12.27 -9.91 -1.11
CA GLN A 148 11.41 -11.00 -0.67
C GLN A 148 10.69 -11.57 -1.89
N GLU A 149 11.37 -12.40 -2.67
CA GLU A 149 10.83 -12.96 -3.93
C GLU A 149 9.54 -13.76 -3.73
N ALA A 150 9.30 -14.26 -2.53
CA ALA A 150 8.12 -15.06 -2.20
C ALA A 150 6.80 -14.25 -2.21
N ILE A 151 6.88 -12.91 -2.13
CA ILE A 151 5.69 -12.05 -2.18
C ILE A 151 5.54 -11.32 -3.53
N TYR A 152 6.31 -11.73 -4.54
CA TYR A 152 6.27 -11.14 -5.88
C TYR A 152 5.97 -12.21 -6.93
N CYS A 153 4.92 -11.99 -7.72
CA CYS A 153 4.59 -12.81 -8.87
C CYS A 153 4.99 -12.08 -10.16
N SER A 154 6.03 -12.57 -10.83
CA SER A 154 6.45 -12.03 -12.12
C SER A 154 5.45 -12.37 -13.22
N LEU A 155 5.50 -11.65 -14.36
CA LEU A 155 4.67 -11.93 -15.52
C LEU A 155 4.79 -13.38 -16.00
N ASP A 156 6.00 -13.95 -15.97
CA ASP A 156 6.22 -15.34 -16.41
C ASP A 156 5.67 -16.36 -15.41
N GLN A 157 5.77 -16.08 -14.10
CA GLN A 157 5.13 -16.89 -13.05
C GLN A 157 3.60 -16.83 -13.21
N ALA A 158 3.03 -15.62 -13.36
CA ALA A 158 1.60 -15.43 -13.58
C ALA A 158 1.10 -16.20 -14.81
N ARG A 159 1.83 -16.18 -15.93
CA ARG A 159 1.48 -16.94 -17.14
C ARG A 159 1.40 -18.45 -16.91
N VAL A 160 2.31 -19.00 -16.09
CA VAL A 160 2.31 -20.41 -15.73
C VAL A 160 1.18 -20.74 -14.75
N ALA A 161 0.85 -19.81 -13.87
CA ALA A 161 -0.15 -19.98 -12.82
C ALA A 161 -1.61 -19.88 -13.32
N VAL A 162 -1.83 -19.24 -14.48
CA VAL A 162 -3.17 -19.15 -15.09
C VAL A 162 -3.80 -20.54 -15.28
N GLY A 163 -4.97 -20.75 -14.69
CA GLY A 163 -5.72 -22.00 -14.75
C GLY A 163 -5.23 -23.11 -13.82
N GLN A 164 -4.24 -22.84 -12.97
CA GLN A 164 -3.85 -23.80 -11.94
C GLN A 164 -4.91 -23.90 -10.84
N PRO A 165 -5.25 -25.11 -10.35
CA PRO A 165 -6.42 -25.33 -9.50
C PRO A 165 -6.31 -24.74 -8.09
N LYS A 166 -5.12 -24.30 -7.66
CA LYS A 166 -4.87 -23.72 -6.33
C LYS A 166 -4.42 -22.27 -6.38
N THR A 167 -4.48 -21.61 -7.55
CA THR A 167 -4.12 -20.20 -7.71
C THR A 167 -5.36 -19.37 -7.99
N VAL A 168 -5.49 -18.26 -7.28
CA VAL A 168 -6.53 -17.25 -7.48
C VAL A 168 -5.86 -15.95 -7.87
N PHE A 169 -6.18 -15.43 -9.05
CA PHE A 169 -5.84 -14.08 -9.45
C PHE A 169 -6.93 -13.14 -8.96
N TRP A 170 -6.60 -12.31 -7.98
CA TRP A 170 -7.51 -11.33 -7.43
C TRP A 170 -7.30 -9.97 -8.10
N ASP A 171 -8.27 -9.57 -8.93
CA ASP A 171 -8.31 -8.24 -9.55
C ASP A 171 -8.90 -7.23 -8.58
N THR A 172 -8.05 -6.32 -8.09
CA THR A 172 -8.42 -5.28 -7.12
C THR A 172 -8.84 -3.97 -7.77
N ARG A 173 -8.78 -3.87 -9.10
CA ARG A 173 -9.12 -2.68 -9.88
C ARG A 173 -10.63 -2.42 -9.90
N SER A 174 -11.04 -1.32 -10.53
CA SER A 174 -12.46 -1.02 -10.71
C SER A 174 -13.17 -2.06 -11.59
N LEU A 175 -14.50 -2.14 -11.43
CA LEU A 175 -15.32 -3.05 -12.22
C LEU A 175 -15.20 -2.81 -13.73
N GLU A 176 -15.08 -1.54 -14.16
CA GLU A 176 -14.94 -1.18 -15.58
C GLU A 176 -13.60 -1.67 -16.16
N GLU A 177 -12.52 -1.62 -15.38
CA GLU A 177 -11.21 -2.16 -15.79
C GLU A 177 -11.27 -3.69 -15.89
N PHE A 178 -11.86 -4.34 -14.88
CA PHE A 178 -12.08 -5.79 -14.88
C PHE A 178 -12.93 -6.25 -16.08
N GLN A 179 -13.99 -5.53 -16.44
CA GLN A 179 -14.84 -5.81 -17.59
C GLN A 179 -14.20 -5.46 -18.93
N GLY A 180 -13.14 -4.64 -18.92
CA GLY A 180 -12.47 -4.17 -20.13
C GLY A 180 -13.22 -3.05 -20.85
N THR A 181 -14.06 -2.31 -20.16
CA THR A 181 -14.77 -1.13 -20.68
C THR A 181 -13.99 0.16 -20.46
N ARG A 182 -13.02 0.15 -19.56
CA ARG A 182 -12.08 1.23 -19.28
C ARG A 182 -10.64 0.70 -19.28
N ALA A 183 -9.70 1.49 -19.78
CA ALA A 183 -8.27 1.19 -19.66
C ALA A 183 -7.78 1.53 -18.24
N GLY A 184 -6.83 0.74 -17.73
CA GLY A 184 -6.10 1.08 -16.52
C GLY A 184 -5.08 2.20 -16.73
N PHE A 185 -4.30 2.50 -15.69
CA PHE A 185 -3.22 3.49 -15.76
C PHE A 185 -2.04 2.97 -16.60
N GLY A 186 -1.49 3.84 -17.46
CA GLY A 186 -0.27 3.57 -18.23
C GLY A 186 -0.43 3.58 -19.76
N PRO A 187 0.66 3.32 -20.52
CA PRO A 187 0.64 3.27 -21.98
C PRO A 187 -0.24 2.12 -22.48
N PRO A 188 -0.60 2.06 -23.79
CA PRO A 188 -1.73 1.30 -24.32
C PRO A 188 -1.78 -0.12 -23.81
N ILE A 189 -2.57 -0.32 -22.79
CA ILE A 189 -2.75 -1.56 -22.06
C ILE A 189 -3.89 -2.32 -22.73
N ARG A 190 -3.74 -3.63 -22.86
CA ARG A 190 -4.87 -4.48 -23.20
C ARG A 190 -5.92 -4.35 -22.11
N MET A 191 -7.13 -3.96 -22.50
CA MET A 191 -8.27 -3.91 -21.57
C MET A 191 -8.72 -5.33 -21.20
N GLY A 192 -9.37 -5.44 -20.06
CA GLY A 192 -9.86 -6.70 -19.53
C GLY A 192 -9.05 -7.21 -18.34
N ARG A 193 -9.10 -8.53 -18.14
CA ARG A 193 -8.57 -9.19 -16.95
C ARG A 193 -7.75 -10.43 -17.26
N ILE A 194 -7.02 -10.92 -16.28
CA ILE A 194 -6.38 -12.24 -16.34
C ILE A 194 -7.47 -13.32 -16.45
N PRO A 195 -7.35 -14.31 -17.37
CA PRO A 195 -8.33 -15.39 -17.49
C PRO A 195 -8.51 -16.14 -16.15
N GLY A 196 -9.77 -16.29 -15.72
CA GLY A 196 -10.10 -16.93 -14.43
C GLY A 196 -9.94 -16.02 -13.21
N GLY A 197 -9.51 -14.77 -13.39
CA GLY A 197 -9.41 -13.82 -12.30
C GLY A 197 -10.75 -13.49 -11.65
N VAL A 198 -10.75 -13.34 -10.34
CA VAL A 198 -11.92 -12.94 -9.53
C VAL A 198 -11.82 -11.45 -9.21
N HIS A 199 -12.95 -10.77 -9.24
CA HIS A 199 -13.02 -9.34 -8.97
C HIS A 199 -13.52 -9.09 -7.55
N LEU A 200 -12.77 -8.26 -6.83
CA LEU A 200 -13.19 -7.60 -5.62
C LEU A 200 -12.39 -6.31 -5.52
N GLU A 201 -13.05 -5.18 -5.71
CA GLU A 201 -12.37 -3.89 -5.74
C GLU A 201 -11.77 -3.56 -4.37
N TRP A 202 -10.54 -3.03 -4.36
CA TRP A 202 -9.82 -2.69 -3.12
C TRP A 202 -10.65 -1.80 -2.17
N SER A 203 -11.48 -0.91 -2.71
CA SER A 203 -12.32 0.01 -1.94
C SER A 203 -13.34 -0.70 -1.05
N GLU A 204 -13.78 -1.90 -1.43
CA GLU A 204 -14.73 -2.71 -0.67
C GLU A 204 -14.15 -3.27 0.64
N LEU A 205 -12.83 -3.24 0.79
CA LEU A 205 -12.15 -3.67 2.03
C LEU A 205 -12.25 -2.63 3.16
N PHE A 206 -12.68 -1.42 2.84
CA PHE A 206 -12.72 -0.29 3.79
C PHE A 206 -14.15 0.04 4.22
N GLU A 207 -14.26 0.58 5.42
CA GLU A 207 -15.49 1.19 5.89
C GLU A 207 -15.76 2.48 5.09
N GLU A 208 -16.99 2.64 4.58
CA GLU A 208 -17.33 3.73 3.67
C GLU A 208 -17.12 5.12 4.30
N ASP A 209 -17.59 5.30 5.54
CA ASP A 209 -17.52 6.59 6.23
C ASP A 209 -16.16 6.81 6.89
N ALA A 210 -15.66 5.81 7.59
CA ALA A 210 -14.44 5.91 8.39
C ALA A 210 -13.18 5.85 7.54
N LYS A 211 -13.27 5.23 6.36
CA LYS A 211 -12.12 4.93 5.47
C LYS A 211 -11.05 4.05 6.14
N THR A 212 -11.40 3.42 7.24
CA THR A 212 -10.56 2.44 7.95
C THR A 212 -10.78 1.05 7.39
N LEU A 213 -9.81 0.16 7.51
CA LEU A 213 -9.93 -1.22 7.08
C LEU A 213 -11.04 -1.95 7.90
N LYS A 214 -11.90 -2.72 7.24
CA LYS A 214 -12.96 -3.49 7.89
C LYS A 214 -12.38 -4.51 8.88
N PRO A 215 -13.12 -4.86 9.96
CA PRO A 215 -12.69 -5.90 10.90
C PRO A 215 -12.38 -7.25 10.20
N ALA A 216 -11.40 -8.00 10.73
CA ALA A 216 -10.94 -9.24 10.11
C ALA A 216 -12.06 -10.22 9.81
N LYS A 217 -13.05 -10.34 10.70
CA LYS A 217 -14.21 -11.23 10.49
C LYS A 217 -15.02 -10.84 9.25
N GLU A 218 -15.19 -9.55 9.00
CA GLU A 218 -15.93 -9.05 7.83
C GLU A 218 -15.11 -9.22 6.56
N LEU A 219 -13.79 -8.94 6.62
CA LEU A 219 -12.87 -9.19 5.51
C LEU A 219 -12.84 -10.66 5.10
N HIS A 220 -12.76 -11.58 6.08
CA HIS A 220 -12.81 -13.02 5.79
C HIS A 220 -14.11 -13.43 5.12
N ALA A 221 -15.25 -12.92 5.58
CA ALA A 221 -16.55 -13.23 4.96
C ALA A 221 -16.63 -12.66 3.54
N LEU A 222 -16.15 -11.45 3.33
CA LEU A 222 -16.14 -10.78 2.03
C LEU A 222 -15.23 -11.53 1.04
N LEU A 223 -13.99 -11.82 1.41
CA LEU A 223 -13.04 -12.58 0.59
C LEU A 223 -13.58 -13.95 0.22
N ALA A 224 -14.10 -14.69 1.20
CA ALA A 224 -14.68 -16.02 0.98
C ALA A 224 -15.88 -15.99 0.02
N SER A 225 -16.72 -14.94 0.06
CA SER A 225 -17.85 -14.78 -0.86
C SER A 225 -17.43 -14.62 -2.32
N HIS A 226 -16.17 -14.20 -2.56
CA HIS A 226 -15.56 -14.08 -3.90
C HIS A 226 -14.64 -15.27 -4.23
N GLY A 227 -14.60 -16.32 -3.41
CA GLY A 227 -13.74 -17.48 -3.63
C GLY A 227 -12.26 -17.24 -3.34
N ILE A 228 -11.95 -16.18 -2.61
CA ILE A 228 -10.60 -15.87 -2.12
C ILE A 228 -10.46 -16.44 -0.73
N ALA A 229 -9.69 -17.53 -0.57
CA ALA A 229 -9.59 -18.25 0.68
C ALA A 229 -8.15 -18.66 0.98
N PRO A 230 -7.76 -18.83 2.26
CA PRO A 230 -6.36 -18.99 2.67
C PRO A 230 -5.72 -20.30 2.20
N GLU A 231 -6.47 -21.26 1.70
CA GLU A 231 -5.96 -22.51 1.12
C GLU A 231 -5.42 -22.33 -0.33
N TYR A 232 -5.63 -21.19 -0.94
CA TYR A 232 -5.15 -20.84 -2.28
C TYR A 232 -3.90 -19.99 -2.22
N GLU A 233 -3.06 -20.10 -3.25
CA GLU A 233 -2.09 -19.07 -3.61
C GLU A 233 -2.84 -17.89 -4.24
N ILE A 234 -2.68 -16.70 -3.67
CA ILE A 234 -3.44 -15.52 -4.08
C ILE A 234 -2.49 -14.49 -4.66
N ASP A 235 -2.63 -14.24 -5.96
CA ASP A 235 -1.92 -13.19 -6.69
C ASP A 235 -2.85 -11.99 -6.90
N THR A 236 -2.50 -10.84 -6.35
CA THR A 236 -3.26 -9.58 -6.52
C THR A 236 -2.67 -8.71 -7.61
N TYR A 237 -3.51 -8.00 -8.36
CA TYR A 237 -3.09 -7.06 -9.41
C TYR A 237 -4.08 -5.90 -9.59
#